data_526044f177820d65f3cdc8388a2ce2e7
#
_entry.id   526044f177820d65f3cdc8388a2ce2e7
#
_cell.length_a   1.000
_cell.length_b   1.000
_cell.length_c   1.000
_cell.angle_alpha   90.00
_cell.angle_beta   90.00
_cell.angle_gamma   90.00
#
_symmetry.space_group_name_H-M   'P 1'
#
loop_
_entity.id
_entity.type
_entity.pdbx_description
1 polymer ?
#
loop_
_entity_poly.entity_id
_entity_poly.type
_entity_poly.pdbx_seq_one_letter_code
_entity_poly.pdbx_strand_id
1 'polypeptide(L)'
;DFIKGFYEEKIKNNVLRFYIKHSKSKREVFIGKSVFVEFSNETDFVLYIDKKFNKIKSKKSIINLFPDKKKTISEYYKNNSELKKKNKNLFFSNLFQNISQ
;
A
#
# COMPACT_ATOMS: atom_id res chain seq x y z
N ASP A 1 -4.93 -1.96 22.69
CA ASP A 1 -3.98 -2.95 22.26
C ASP A 1 -3.82 -3.00 20.75
N PHE A 2 -2.64 -3.25 20.34
CA PHE A 2 -2.31 -3.40 18.94
C PHE A 2 -2.61 -4.84 18.49
N ILE A 3 -3.47 -4.98 17.50
CA ILE A 3 -3.77 -6.28 16.91
C ILE A 3 -2.77 -6.51 15.79
N LYS A 4 -2.01 -7.58 15.92
CA LYS A 4 -0.98 -7.93 14.96
C LYS A 4 -1.59 -8.14 13.58
N GLY A 5 -1.07 -7.43 12.58
CA GLY A 5 -1.54 -7.53 11.22
C GLY A 5 -1.02 -8.77 10.49
N PHE A 6 -1.47 -8.93 9.29
CA PHE A 6 -0.98 -9.98 8.40
C PHE A 6 -0.68 -9.41 7.03
N TYR A 7 0.18 -10.12 6.30
CA TYR A 7 0.58 -9.72 4.95
C TYR A 7 -0.11 -10.61 3.92
N GLU A 8 -0.64 -9.96 2.89
CA GLU A 8 -1.20 -10.66 1.74
C GLU A 8 -0.27 -10.44 0.56
N GLU A 9 0.29 -11.54 0.04
CA GLU A 9 1.20 -11.45 -1.11
C GLU A 9 0.38 -11.34 -2.39
N LYS A 10 0.50 -10.21 -3.09
CA LYS A 10 -0.25 -9.95 -4.32
C LYS A 10 0.57 -10.24 -5.58
N ILE A 11 1.88 -10.01 -5.52
CA ILE A 11 2.77 -10.23 -6.65
C ILE A 11 4.05 -10.87 -6.14
N LYS A 12 4.52 -11.88 -6.87
CA LYS A 12 5.81 -12.49 -6.62
C LYS A 12 6.44 -12.82 -7.97
N ASN A 13 7.52 -12.14 -8.30
CA ASN A 13 8.28 -12.43 -9.52
C ASN A 13 9.78 -12.23 -9.26
N ASN A 14 10.60 -12.30 -10.28
CA ASN A 14 12.06 -12.21 -10.15
C ASN A 14 12.55 -10.81 -9.80
N VAL A 15 11.72 -9.78 -9.98
CA VAL A 15 12.09 -8.39 -9.74
C VAL A 15 11.66 -7.93 -8.36
N LEU A 16 10.41 -8.23 -7.98
CA LEU A 16 9.84 -7.71 -6.73
C LEU A 16 8.78 -8.65 -6.15
N ARG A 17 8.44 -8.37 -4.90
CA ARG A 17 7.27 -8.96 -4.25
C ARG A 17 6.45 -7.82 -3.69
N PHE A 18 5.16 -7.82 -3.97
CA PHE A 18 4.25 -6.80 -3.47
C PHE A 18 3.32 -7.40 -2.43
N TYR A 19 3.29 -6.78 -1.26
CA TYR A 19 2.47 -7.22 -0.15
C TYR A 19 1.52 -6.11 0.29
N ILE A 20 0.33 -6.51 0.69
CA ILE A 20 -0.60 -5.62 1.37
C ILE A 20 -0.65 -6.08 2.82
N LYS A 21 -0.26 -5.19 3.72
CA LYS A 21 -0.32 -5.46 5.15
C LYS A 21 -1.66 -4.96 5.69
N HIS A 22 -2.42 -5.89 6.26
CA HIS A 22 -3.70 -5.58 6.90
C HIS A 22 -3.52 -5.56 8.40
N SER A 23 -3.93 -4.48 9.04
CA SER A 23 -3.86 -4.35 10.48
C SER A 23 -5.10 -3.67 11.02
N LYS A 24 -5.33 -3.83 12.31
CA LYS A 24 -6.42 -3.18 13.01
C LYS A 24 -5.86 -2.38 14.17
N SER A 25 -6.38 -1.19 14.36
CA SER A 25 -6.07 -0.39 15.53
C SER A 25 -7.33 -0.16 16.33
N LYS A 26 -7.14 0.09 17.60
CA LYS A 26 -8.22 0.32 18.55
C LYS A 26 -7.90 1.59 19.32
N ARG A 27 -8.88 2.47 19.46
CA ARG A 27 -8.69 3.66 20.27
C ARG A 27 -9.94 3.94 21.09
N GLU A 28 -9.75 4.53 22.25
CA GLU A 28 -10.84 4.96 23.11
C GLU A 28 -11.28 6.36 22.71
N VAL A 29 -12.59 6.54 22.57
CA VAL A 29 -13.19 7.83 22.24
C VAL A 29 -14.12 8.22 23.40
N PHE A 30 -13.94 9.42 23.91
CA PHE A 30 -14.75 9.95 25.00
C PHE A 30 -15.82 10.88 24.44
N ILE A 31 -17.08 10.55 24.74
CA ILE A 31 -18.21 11.42 24.40
C ILE A 31 -18.97 11.68 25.68
N GLY A 32 -18.83 12.90 26.22
CA GLY A 32 -19.36 13.22 27.53
C GLY A 32 -18.69 12.37 28.61
N LYS A 33 -19.50 11.62 29.36
CA LYS A 33 -19.02 10.71 30.39
C LYS A 33 -18.89 9.25 29.94
N SER A 34 -19.20 9.01 28.68
CA SER A 34 -19.17 7.66 28.13
C SER A 34 -17.88 7.40 27.35
N VAL A 35 -17.40 6.17 27.46
CA VAL A 35 -16.20 5.71 26.74
C VAL A 35 -16.64 4.72 25.68
N PHE A 36 -16.22 4.97 24.45
CA PHE A 36 -16.49 4.09 23.32
C PHE A 36 -15.18 3.57 22.76
N VAL A 37 -15.17 2.33 22.32
CA VAL A 37 -14.01 1.75 21.67
C VAL A 37 -14.26 1.77 20.18
N GLU A 38 -13.36 2.45 19.48
CA GLU A 38 -13.42 2.57 18.02
C GLU A 38 -12.33 1.71 17.40
N PHE A 39 -12.72 0.86 16.45
CA PHE A 39 -11.79 0.01 15.71
C PHE A 39 -11.65 0.56 14.30
N SER A 40 -10.42 0.59 13.82
CA SER A 40 -10.15 0.95 12.44
C SER A 40 -9.28 -0.11 11.78
N ASN A 41 -9.57 -0.35 10.50
CA ASN A 41 -8.76 -1.22 9.66
C ASN A 41 -7.74 -0.35 8.93
N GLU A 42 -6.48 -0.75 9.00
CA GLU A 42 -5.42 -0.05 8.32
C GLU A 42 -4.81 -0.95 7.26
N THR A 43 -4.45 -0.36 6.13
CA THR A 43 -3.84 -1.08 5.03
C THR A 43 -2.56 -0.34 4.65
N ASP A 44 -1.45 -1.06 4.69
CA ASP A 44 -0.15 -0.56 4.27
C ASP A 44 0.30 -1.33 3.05
N PHE A 45 0.92 -0.63 2.11
CA PHE A 45 1.47 -1.23 0.90
C PHE A 45 2.98 -1.36 1.08
N VAL A 46 3.49 -2.57 0.89
CA VAL A 46 4.90 -2.89 1.12
C VAL A 46 5.47 -3.58 -0.10
N LEU A 47 6.61 -3.09 -0.56
CA LEU A 47 7.32 -3.63 -1.70
C LEU A 47 8.64 -4.23 -1.24
N TYR A 48 8.83 -5.53 -1.52
CA TYR A 48 10.10 -6.20 -1.25
C TYR A 48 10.93 -6.22 -2.52
N ILE A 49 12.06 -5.53 -2.48
CA ILE A 49 12.98 -5.42 -3.61
C ILE A 49 14.41 -5.28 -3.06
N ASP A 50 15.37 -5.91 -3.72
CA ASP A 50 16.77 -5.88 -3.32
C ASP A 50 16.99 -6.31 -1.86
N LYS A 51 16.26 -7.35 -1.44
CA LYS A 51 16.32 -7.91 -0.09
C LYS A 51 15.87 -6.95 1.01
N LYS A 52 15.10 -5.92 0.66
CA LYS A 52 14.56 -4.95 1.62
C LYS A 52 13.07 -4.76 1.47
N PHE A 53 12.40 -4.58 2.60
CA PHE A 53 10.99 -4.18 2.61
C PHE A 53 10.89 -2.67 2.59
N ASN A 54 10.11 -2.14 1.66
CA ASN A 54 9.94 -0.70 1.49
C ASN A 54 8.46 -0.36 1.61
N LYS A 55 8.12 0.47 2.57
CA LYS A 55 6.74 0.93 2.74
C LYS A 55 6.43 1.98 1.68
N ILE A 56 5.34 1.78 0.95
CA ILE A 56 4.92 2.68 -0.11
C ILE A 56 3.94 3.70 0.47
N LYS A 57 4.35 4.95 0.53
CA LYS A 57 3.54 6.04 1.07
C LYS A 57 2.99 6.96 0.00
N SER A 58 3.69 7.09 -1.12
CA SER A 58 3.33 8.04 -2.17
C SER A 58 3.94 7.64 -3.50
N LYS A 59 3.52 8.33 -4.55
CA LYS A 59 4.10 8.18 -5.89
C LYS A 59 5.62 8.40 -5.87
N LYS A 60 6.08 9.38 -5.09
CA LYS A 60 7.50 9.68 -4.96
C LYS A 60 8.28 8.50 -4.37
N SER A 61 7.71 7.78 -3.42
CA SER A 61 8.34 6.59 -2.86
C SER A 61 8.60 5.54 -3.93
N ILE A 62 7.64 5.35 -4.83
CA ILE A 62 7.76 4.38 -5.92
C ILE A 62 8.81 4.83 -6.93
N ILE A 63 8.81 6.12 -7.30
CA ILE A 63 9.77 6.67 -8.25
C ILE A 63 11.20 6.54 -7.70
N ASN A 64 11.39 6.74 -6.40
CA ASN A 64 12.71 6.58 -5.78
C ASN A 64 13.24 5.14 -5.88
N LEU A 65 12.36 4.15 -5.87
CA LEU A 65 12.74 2.74 -6.02
C LEU A 65 12.98 2.37 -7.49
N PHE A 66 12.28 3.03 -8.39
CA PHE A 66 12.37 2.77 -9.83
C PHE A 66 12.57 4.07 -10.61
N PRO A 67 13.74 4.71 -10.46
CA PRO A 67 13.97 6.02 -11.11
C PRO A 67 13.91 5.94 -12.64
N ASP A 68 14.28 4.80 -13.22
CA ASP A 68 14.20 4.58 -14.67
C ASP A 68 12.77 4.47 -15.19
N LYS A 69 11.81 4.27 -14.31
CA LYS A 69 10.40 4.11 -14.65
C LYS A 69 9.56 5.32 -14.30
N LYS A 70 10.18 6.43 -13.97
CA LYS A 70 9.49 7.65 -13.53
C LYS A 70 8.38 8.06 -14.50
N LYS A 71 8.66 8.08 -15.80
CA LYS A 71 7.68 8.44 -16.81
C LYS A 71 6.50 7.46 -16.85
N THR A 72 6.80 6.18 -16.84
CA THR A 72 5.80 5.12 -16.84
C THR A 72 4.89 5.21 -15.60
N ILE A 73 5.48 5.43 -14.45
CA ILE A 73 4.74 5.56 -13.18
C ILE A 73 3.84 6.79 -13.22
N SER A 74 4.36 7.92 -13.69
CA SER A 74 3.58 9.16 -13.77
C SER A 74 2.41 9.05 -14.73
N GLU A 75 2.62 8.43 -15.89
CA GLU A 75 1.55 8.19 -16.85
C GLU A 75 0.49 7.25 -16.30
N TYR A 76 0.92 6.21 -15.59
CA TYR A 76 -0.01 5.27 -14.95
C TYR A 76 -0.91 5.97 -13.95
N TYR A 77 -0.33 6.81 -13.08
CA TYR A 77 -1.10 7.58 -12.11
C TYR A 77 -2.13 8.49 -12.77
N LYS A 78 -1.72 9.14 -13.86
CA LYS A 78 -2.60 10.03 -14.62
C LYS A 78 -3.76 9.27 -15.26
N ASN A 79 -3.46 8.13 -15.87
CA ASN A 79 -4.45 7.38 -16.64
C ASN A 79 -5.37 6.53 -15.77
N ASN A 80 -5.01 6.27 -14.53
CA ASN A 80 -5.73 5.37 -13.64
C ASN A 80 -6.17 6.04 -12.34
N SER A 81 -6.35 7.35 -12.34
CA SER A 81 -6.72 8.10 -11.15
C SER A 81 -8.05 7.65 -10.56
N GLU A 82 -9.01 7.26 -11.39
CA GLU A 82 -10.29 6.76 -10.91
C GLU A 82 -10.16 5.40 -10.22
N LEU A 83 -9.34 4.53 -10.78
CA LEU A 83 -9.07 3.22 -10.18
C LEU A 83 -8.42 3.40 -8.80
N LYS A 84 -7.51 4.36 -8.67
CA LYS A 84 -6.88 4.67 -7.40
C LYS A 84 -7.90 5.07 -6.33
N LYS A 85 -8.92 5.83 -6.73
CA LYS A 85 -10.00 6.25 -5.80
C LYS A 85 -10.90 5.09 -5.43
N LYS A 86 -11.19 4.22 -6.37
CA LYS A 86 -12.16 3.13 -6.18
C LYS A 86 -11.54 1.90 -5.53
N ASN A 87 -10.32 1.54 -5.91
CA ASN A 87 -9.67 0.32 -5.45
C ASN A 87 -8.15 0.48 -5.48
N LYS A 88 -7.59 0.97 -4.37
CA LYS A 88 -6.15 1.16 -4.25
C LYS A 88 -5.36 -0.14 -4.36
N ASN A 89 -5.91 -1.23 -3.84
CA ASN A 89 -5.22 -2.51 -3.87
C ASN A 89 -4.99 -2.96 -5.31
N LEU A 90 -6.01 -2.86 -6.14
CA LEU A 90 -5.91 -3.22 -7.55
C LEU A 90 -5.03 -2.22 -8.30
N PHE A 91 -5.14 -0.93 -7.98
CA PHE A 91 -4.33 0.12 -8.59
C PHE A 91 -2.83 -0.19 -8.44
N PHE A 92 -2.39 -0.45 -7.21
CA PHE A 92 -0.97 -0.74 -6.95
C PHE A 92 -0.54 -2.11 -7.48
N SER A 93 -1.41 -3.11 -7.40
CA SER A 93 -1.10 -4.43 -7.97
C SER A 93 -0.82 -4.35 -9.46
N ASN A 94 -1.67 -3.64 -10.20
CA ASN A 94 -1.50 -3.44 -11.64
C ASN A 94 -0.25 -2.62 -11.95
N LEU A 95 0.03 -1.59 -11.15
CA LEU A 95 1.20 -0.77 -11.34
C LEU A 95 2.48 -1.59 -11.20
N PHE A 96 2.60 -2.35 -10.12
CA PHE A 96 3.81 -3.13 -9.87
C PHE A 96 3.96 -4.30 -10.85
N GLN A 97 2.86 -4.87 -11.29
CA GLN A 97 2.89 -5.87 -12.36
C GLN A 97 3.46 -5.27 -13.64
N ASN A 98 3.06 -4.05 -13.95
CA ASN A 98 3.46 -3.34 -15.16
C ASN A 98 4.95 -2.97 -15.15
N ILE A 99 5.43 -2.40 -14.06
CA ILE A 99 6.83 -1.93 -13.98
C ILE A 99 7.84 -3.06 -13.73
N SER A 100 7.38 -4.23 -13.33
CA SER A 100 8.25 -5.38 -13.10
C SER A 100 8.41 -6.30 -14.31
N GLN A 101 7.77 -5.95 -15.42
CA GLN A 101 7.89 -6.70 -16.68
C GLN A 101 9.08 -6.26 -17.50
#